data_922811d531e81ef76c3590b784d09de0
#
_entry.id   922811d531e81ef76c3590b784d09de0
#
_cell.length_a   1.000
_cell.length_b   1.000
_cell.length_c   1.000
_cell.angle_alpha   90.00
_cell.angle_beta   90.00
_cell.angle_gamma   90.00
#
_symmetry.space_group_name_H-M   'P 1'
#
loop_
_entity.id
_entity.type
_entity.pdbx_description
1 polymer ?
#
loop_
_entity_poly.entity_id
_entity_poly.type
_entity_poly.pdbx_seq_one_letter_code
_entity_poly.pdbx_strand_id
1 'polypeptide(L)'
;LYLDASATEADVTRLVTDSTDRLGVCNRLNLLLVDRPVYDTLLPVAKAALDARGIALSLPPHDHPLGHEWALDSGAEAHVTVAVVDGPDDAADTAARETSGLAATICAADEQVAHRFIDRYTGTGVFWNAPSRLLDGYKLLGLPETGINVDHTPGPRGPVTYRDLGLRQFVILPPEHA
;
A
#
# COMPACT_ATOMS: atom_id res chain seq x y z
N LEU A 1 2.00 -4.96 1.40
CA LEU A 1 1.10 -6.11 1.31
C LEU A 1 1.29 -6.98 2.55
N TYR A 2 0.22 -7.28 3.27
CA TYR A 2 0.19 -8.22 4.38
C TYR A 2 -0.45 -9.54 3.93
N LEU A 3 0.24 -10.65 4.20
CA LEU A 3 -0.24 -12.02 3.97
C LEU A 3 -0.71 -12.60 5.29
N ASP A 4 -2.03 -12.73 5.44
CA ASP A 4 -2.68 -13.31 6.60
C ASP A 4 -2.65 -14.85 6.57
N ALA A 5 -2.82 -15.47 7.73
CA ALA A 5 -2.87 -16.93 7.87
C ALA A 5 -4.00 -17.58 7.06
N SER A 6 -5.07 -16.85 6.75
CA SER A 6 -6.19 -17.32 5.92
C SER A 6 -5.98 -17.12 4.42
N ALA A 7 -4.89 -16.51 3.99
CA ALA A 7 -4.61 -16.22 2.58
C ALA A 7 -4.41 -17.50 1.77
N THR A 8 -4.94 -17.53 0.54
CA THR A 8 -4.70 -18.63 -0.38
C THR A 8 -3.45 -18.41 -1.23
N GLU A 9 -2.75 -19.47 -1.62
CA GLU A 9 -1.60 -19.38 -2.52
C GLU A 9 -1.92 -18.69 -3.84
N ALA A 10 -3.12 -18.91 -4.37
CA ALA A 10 -3.60 -18.30 -5.61
C ALA A 10 -3.75 -16.78 -5.46
N ASP A 11 -4.32 -16.31 -4.34
CA ASP A 11 -4.44 -14.88 -4.07
C ASP A 11 -3.10 -14.23 -3.81
N VAL A 12 -2.21 -14.89 -3.08
CA VAL A 12 -0.82 -14.42 -2.86
C VAL A 12 -0.12 -14.22 -4.21
N THR A 13 -0.13 -15.24 -5.07
CA THR A 13 0.48 -15.17 -6.40
C THR A 13 -0.08 -14.02 -7.23
N ARG A 14 -1.41 -13.90 -7.27
CA ARG A 14 -2.11 -12.85 -8.01
C ARG A 14 -1.75 -11.46 -7.48
N LEU A 15 -1.89 -11.23 -6.16
CA LEU A 15 -1.66 -9.92 -5.56
C LEU A 15 -0.21 -9.46 -5.66
N VAL A 16 0.75 -10.36 -5.47
CA VAL A 16 2.18 -10.06 -5.64
C VAL A 16 2.46 -9.67 -7.09
N THR A 17 1.92 -10.43 -8.05
CA THR A 17 2.09 -10.15 -9.48
C THR A 17 1.48 -8.81 -9.86
N ASP A 18 0.22 -8.55 -9.47
CA ASP A 18 -0.51 -7.34 -9.81
C ASP A 18 0.07 -6.08 -9.12
N SER A 19 0.65 -6.25 -7.91
CA SER A 19 1.27 -5.15 -7.16
C SER A 19 2.69 -4.82 -7.61
N THR A 20 3.26 -5.61 -8.51
CA THR A 20 4.61 -5.41 -9.08
C THR A 20 4.60 -5.30 -10.61
N ASP A 21 3.44 -4.99 -11.21
CA ASP A 21 3.27 -4.85 -12.66
C ASP A 21 4.13 -3.73 -13.26
N ARG A 22 4.50 -2.74 -12.44
CA ARG A 22 5.37 -1.62 -12.80
C ARG A 22 6.30 -1.26 -11.63
N LEU A 23 7.59 -1.22 -11.89
CA LEU A 23 8.61 -0.71 -10.98
C LEU A 23 8.78 0.81 -11.12
N GLY A 24 9.41 1.45 -10.13
CA GLY A 24 9.67 2.90 -10.14
C GLY A 24 8.42 3.75 -9.96
N VAL A 25 7.37 3.22 -9.32
CA VAL A 25 6.14 3.95 -8.95
C VAL A 25 5.82 3.80 -7.47
N CYS A 26 5.26 4.85 -6.87
CA CYS A 26 5.03 4.95 -5.42
C CYS A 26 3.99 3.97 -4.86
N ASN A 27 3.07 3.46 -5.68
CA ASN A 27 2.00 2.54 -5.27
C ASN A 27 2.29 1.06 -5.58
N ARG A 28 3.55 0.73 -5.91
CA ARG A 28 3.99 -0.66 -6.08
C ARG A 28 4.13 -1.39 -4.74
N LEU A 29 4.23 -2.71 -4.77
CA LEU A 29 4.63 -3.50 -3.61
C LEU A 29 6.09 -3.18 -3.25
N ASN A 30 6.30 -2.60 -2.06
CA ASN A 30 7.61 -2.25 -1.51
C ASN A 30 7.96 -3.07 -0.27
N LEU A 31 6.97 -3.29 0.60
CA LEU A 31 7.09 -4.06 1.84
C LEU A 31 6.08 -5.21 1.87
N LEU A 32 6.57 -6.44 2.02
CA LEU A 32 5.79 -7.66 2.19
C LEU A 32 5.83 -8.07 3.66
N LEU A 33 4.71 -7.99 4.33
CA LEU A 33 4.50 -8.45 5.70
C LEU A 33 3.88 -9.83 5.67
N VAL A 34 4.48 -10.80 6.34
CA VAL A 34 3.99 -12.18 6.36
C VAL A 34 3.66 -12.56 7.79
N ASP A 35 2.45 -13.05 7.99
CA ASP A 35 2.03 -13.54 9.31
C ASP A 35 2.90 -14.73 9.74
N ARG A 36 3.37 -14.70 11.00
CA ARG A 36 4.33 -15.68 11.53
C ARG A 36 3.91 -17.13 11.30
N PRO A 37 2.66 -17.54 11.54
CA PRO A 37 2.25 -18.94 11.38
C PRO A 37 2.38 -19.47 9.94
N VAL A 38 2.35 -18.58 8.94
CA VAL A 38 2.36 -18.95 7.52
C VAL A 38 3.62 -18.51 6.79
N TYR A 39 4.62 -18.02 7.53
CA TYR A 39 5.85 -17.53 6.93
C TYR A 39 6.53 -18.59 6.04
N ASP A 40 6.70 -19.82 6.58
CA ASP A 40 7.37 -20.90 5.87
C ASP A 40 6.54 -21.47 4.69
N THR A 41 5.23 -21.19 4.66
CA THR A 41 4.34 -21.69 3.60
C THR A 41 4.04 -20.65 2.53
N LEU A 42 3.74 -19.41 2.90
CA LEU A 42 3.35 -18.37 1.94
C LEU A 42 4.52 -17.55 1.39
N LEU A 43 5.64 -17.42 2.14
CA LEU A 43 6.81 -16.72 1.60
C LEU A 43 7.38 -17.39 0.35
N PRO A 44 7.52 -18.73 0.25
CA PRO A 44 7.96 -19.38 -0.98
C PRO A 44 7.04 -19.10 -2.18
N VAL A 45 5.72 -19.00 -1.96
CA VAL A 45 4.73 -18.68 -3.00
C VAL A 45 4.94 -17.24 -3.50
N ALA A 46 5.03 -16.28 -2.58
CA ALA A 46 5.30 -14.89 -2.90
C ALA A 46 6.66 -14.73 -3.63
N LYS A 47 7.68 -15.44 -3.13
CA LYS A 47 9.02 -15.46 -3.75
C LYS A 47 8.97 -15.96 -5.18
N ALA A 48 8.28 -17.06 -5.44
CA ALA A 48 8.16 -17.60 -6.80
C ALA A 48 7.51 -16.60 -7.78
N ALA A 49 6.48 -15.88 -7.31
CA ALA A 49 5.82 -14.83 -8.10
C ALA A 49 6.75 -13.64 -8.38
N LEU A 50 7.59 -13.24 -7.42
CA LEU A 50 8.57 -12.16 -7.57
C LEU A 50 9.74 -12.57 -8.46
N ASP A 51 10.28 -13.78 -8.26
CA ASP A 51 11.36 -14.34 -9.08
C ASP A 51 10.98 -14.40 -10.56
N ALA A 52 9.71 -14.78 -10.87
CA ALA A 52 9.19 -14.80 -12.23
C ALA A 52 9.19 -13.42 -12.91
N ARG A 53 9.30 -12.35 -12.13
CA ARG A 53 9.38 -10.96 -12.58
C ARG A 53 10.79 -10.36 -12.45
N GLY A 54 11.77 -11.15 -12.03
CA GLY A 54 13.13 -10.68 -11.79
C GLY A 54 13.26 -9.75 -10.58
N ILE A 55 12.38 -9.88 -9.60
CA ILE A 55 12.37 -9.04 -8.39
C ILE A 55 12.98 -9.82 -7.24
N ALA A 56 14.00 -9.25 -6.61
CA ALA A 56 14.70 -9.84 -5.48
C ALA A 56 14.01 -9.52 -4.15
N LEU A 57 14.14 -10.43 -3.18
CA LEU A 57 13.71 -10.21 -1.82
C LEU A 57 14.86 -9.75 -0.92
N SER A 58 14.64 -8.69 -0.15
CA SER A 58 15.44 -8.40 1.02
C SER A 58 14.84 -9.10 2.23
N LEU A 59 15.55 -10.09 2.75
CA LEU A 59 15.12 -10.91 3.90
C LEU A 59 15.80 -10.46 5.19
N PRO A 60 15.18 -10.69 6.36
CA PRO A 60 15.83 -10.42 7.65
C PRO A 60 17.11 -11.28 7.83
N PRO A 61 18.16 -10.77 8.55
CA PRO A 61 18.28 -9.42 9.09
C PRO A 61 18.59 -8.38 8.00
N HIS A 62 17.95 -7.20 8.11
CA HIS A 62 18.13 -6.12 7.14
C HIS A 62 19.27 -5.19 7.55
N ASP A 63 19.98 -4.63 6.58
CA ASP A 63 20.96 -3.55 6.72
C ASP A 63 20.37 -2.17 6.36
N HIS A 64 19.06 -2.13 6.08
CA HIS A 64 18.28 -0.94 5.76
C HIS A 64 16.96 -0.91 6.56
N PRO A 65 16.28 0.26 6.68
CA PRO A 65 14.95 0.33 7.27
C PRO A 65 13.93 -0.55 6.54
N LEU A 66 12.95 -1.11 7.25
CA LEU A 66 11.89 -1.92 6.64
C LEU A 66 11.12 -1.15 5.55
N GLY A 67 10.92 0.14 5.76
CA GLY A 67 10.25 1.03 4.80
C GLY A 67 11.15 1.61 3.73
N HIS A 68 12.37 1.07 3.51
CA HIS A 68 13.24 1.54 2.44
C HIS A 68 12.50 1.59 1.10
N GLU A 69 12.49 2.76 0.45
CA GLU A 69 11.69 2.99 -0.76
C GLU A 69 12.51 2.63 -2.02
N TRP A 70 12.44 1.37 -2.39
CA TRP A 70 13.20 0.83 -3.53
C TRP A 70 12.88 1.51 -4.87
N ALA A 71 11.67 2.08 -5.01
CA ALA A 71 11.30 2.82 -6.21
C ALA A 71 12.15 4.07 -6.47
N LEU A 72 12.79 4.60 -5.42
CA LEU A 72 13.66 5.78 -5.48
C LEU A 72 15.15 5.41 -5.58
N ASP A 73 15.48 4.14 -5.44
CA ASP A 73 16.87 3.66 -5.43
C ASP A 73 17.27 3.18 -6.83
N SER A 74 17.93 4.06 -7.57
CA SER A 74 18.29 3.81 -8.97
C SER A 74 19.18 2.57 -9.12
N GLY A 75 18.69 1.60 -9.87
CA GLY A 75 19.35 0.30 -10.09
C GLY A 75 18.98 -0.77 -9.07
N ALA A 76 18.20 -0.44 -8.04
CA ALA A 76 17.68 -1.38 -7.04
C ALA A 76 16.14 -1.42 -6.99
N GLU A 77 15.47 -0.84 -7.98
CA GLU A 77 14.01 -0.80 -8.03
C GLU A 77 13.36 -2.20 -8.02
N ALA A 78 14.11 -3.21 -8.49
CA ALA A 78 13.63 -4.59 -8.53
C ALA A 78 13.86 -5.34 -7.20
N HIS A 79 13.52 -4.69 -6.07
CA HIS A 79 13.56 -5.30 -4.72
C HIS A 79 12.23 -5.14 -3.99
N VAL A 80 11.99 -6.06 -3.05
CA VAL A 80 10.89 -6.03 -2.07
C VAL A 80 11.44 -6.44 -0.72
N THR A 81 11.20 -5.63 0.30
CA THR A 81 11.54 -5.96 1.70
C THR A 81 10.52 -6.93 2.29
N VAL A 82 10.97 -7.92 3.05
CA VAL A 82 10.11 -8.89 3.75
C VAL A 82 10.27 -8.74 5.25
N ALA A 83 9.17 -8.69 5.98
CA ALA A 83 9.18 -8.77 7.44
C ALA A 83 8.11 -9.72 7.96
N VAL A 84 8.36 -10.26 9.15
CA VAL A 84 7.40 -11.12 9.88
C VAL A 84 6.60 -10.24 10.83
N VAL A 85 5.30 -10.51 10.92
CA VAL A 85 4.36 -9.83 11.83
C VAL A 85 3.51 -10.82 12.60
N ASP A 86 2.92 -10.35 13.70
CA ASP A 86 2.10 -11.15 14.60
C ASP A 86 0.61 -10.74 14.47
N GLY A 87 0.01 -11.06 13.32
CA GLY A 87 -1.40 -10.82 13.04
C GLY A 87 -1.71 -9.45 12.43
N PRO A 88 -3.01 -9.18 12.19
CA PRO A 88 -3.46 -8.02 11.40
C PRO A 88 -3.19 -6.67 12.08
N ASP A 89 -3.21 -6.60 13.40
CA ASP A 89 -2.97 -5.35 14.13
C ASP A 89 -1.51 -4.92 14.03
N ASP A 90 -0.58 -5.86 14.25
CA ASP A 90 0.86 -5.60 14.12
C ASP A 90 1.22 -5.28 12.66
N ALA A 91 0.59 -5.96 11.71
CA ALA A 91 0.76 -5.68 10.29
C ALA A 91 0.31 -4.26 9.93
N ALA A 92 -0.86 -3.82 10.41
CA ALA A 92 -1.37 -2.48 10.16
C ALA A 92 -0.49 -1.40 10.78
N ASP A 93 -0.08 -1.57 12.04
CA ASP A 93 0.82 -0.66 12.75
C ASP A 93 2.19 -0.59 12.08
N THR A 94 2.74 -1.72 11.67
CA THR A 94 4.02 -1.79 10.96
C THR A 94 3.91 -1.11 9.60
N ALA A 95 2.86 -1.37 8.82
CA ALA A 95 2.64 -0.69 7.55
C ALA A 95 2.51 0.83 7.73
N ALA A 96 1.77 1.29 8.73
CA ALA A 96 1.58 2.72 9.00
C ALA A 96 2.88 3.42 9.46
N ARG A 97 3.71 2.72 10.24
CA ARG A 97 4.95 3.28 10.81
C ARG A 97 6.12 3.25 9.83
N GLU A 98 6.24 2.16 9.07
CA GLU A 98 7.44 1.87 8.28
C GLU A 98 7.33 2.31 6.81
N THR A 99 6.13 2.69 6.33
CA THR A 99 5.94 3.12 4.93
C THR A 99 5.47 4.56 4.85
N SER A 100 5.39 5.10 3.63
CA SER A 100 4.87 6.44 3.38
C SER A 100 3.38 6.63 3.79
N GLY A 101 2.68 5.55 4.16
CA GLY A 101 1.25 5.61 4.43
C GLY A 101 0.37 5.79 3.18
N LEU A 102 0.93 5.61 1.98
CA LEU A 102 0.17 5.77 0.74
C LEU A 102 -0.87 4.68 0.58
N ALA A 103 -0.45 3.41 0.64
CA ALA A 103 -1.36 2.29 0.42
C ALA A 103 -0.93 1.04 1.17
N ALA A 104 -1.89 0.33 1.74
CA ALA A 104 -1.69 -1.00 2.27
C ALA A 104 -2.72 -1.97 1.72
N THR A 105 -2.30 -3.22 1.51
CA THR A 105 -3.18 -4.31 1.08
C THR A 105 -3.11 -5.44 2.08
N ILE A 106 -4.25 -6.02 2.44
CA ILE A 106 -4.33 -7.31 3.11
C ILE A 106 -4.78 -8.40 2.14
N CYS A 107 -4.07 -9.53 2.16
CA CYS A 107 -4.45 -10.79 1.54
C CYS A 107 -5.02 -11.70 2.62
N ALA A 108 -6.32 -11.90 2.65
CA ALA A 108 -7.01 -12.71 3.65
C ALA A 108 -8.31 -13.28 3.09
N ALA A 109 -8.62 -14.54 3.42
CA ALA A 109 -9.93 -15.13 3.18
C ALA A 109 -10.90 -14.87 4.35
N ASP A 110 -10.37 -14.59 5.55
CA ASP A 110 -11.18 -14.27 6.73
C ASP A 110 -11.58 -12.78 6.71
N GLU A 111 -12.88 -12.52 6.59
CA GLU A 111 -13.46 -11.18 6.56
C GLU A 111 -13.23 -10.42 7.88
N GLN A 112 -13.30 -11.08 9.01
CA GLN A 112 -13.12 -10.41 10.32
C GLN A 112 -11.68 -9.93 10.48
N VAL A 113 -10.71 -10.73 10.02
CA VAL A 113 -9.29 -10.35 10.00
C VAL A 113 -9.06 -9.19 9.05
N ALA A 114 -9.68 -9.24 7.86
CA ALA A 114 -9.58 -8.16 6.88
C ALA A 114 -10.10 -6.83 7.45
N HIS A 115 -11.27 -6.83 8.07
CA HIS A 115 -11.83 -5.64 8.71
C HIS A 115 -10.96 -5.13 9.86
N ARG A 116 -10.38 -6.01 10.69
CA ARG A 116 -9.46 -5.60 11.75
C ARG A 116 -8.25 -4.83 11.21
N PHE A 117 -7.66 -5.31 10.12
CA PHE A 117 -6.56 -4.61 9.45
C PHE A 117 -7.01 -3.26 8.88
N ILE A 118 -8.16 -3.22 8.20
CA ILE A 118 -8.72 -2.02 7.58
C ILE A 118 -8.99 -0.93 8.63
N ASP A 119 -9.64 -1.29 9.72
CA ASP A 119 -10.02 -0.35 10.78
C ASP A 119 -8.80 0.22 11.52
N ARG A 120 -7.70 -0.54 11.56
CA ARG A 120 -6.48 -0.13 12.24
C ARG A 120 -5.55 0.68 11.37
N TYR A 121 -5.48 0.41 10.07
CA TYR A 121 -4.56 1.10 9.19
C TYR A 121 -4.95 2.56 8.96
N THR A 122 -4.01 3.48 9.18
CA THR A 122 -4.27 4.93 9.11
C THR A 122 -3.78 5.60 7.83
N GLY A 123 -3.31 4.84 6.83
CA GLY A 123 -2.82 5.36 5.56
C GLY A 123 -3.92 5.88 4.64
N THR A 124 -3.52 6.34 3.45
CA THR A 124 -4.41 6.98 2.48
C THR A 124 -5.35 5.99 1.79
N GLY A 125 -4.84 4.81 1.41
CA GLY A 125 -5.62 3.76 0.78
C GLY A 125 -5.42 2.42 1.46
N VAL A 126 -6.51 1.68 1.68
CA VAL A 126 -6.46 0.31 2.20
C VAL A 126 -7.28 -0.59 1.29
N PHE A 127 -6.73 -1.76 1.00
CA PHE A 127 -7.29 -2.71 0.04
C PHE A 127 -7.39 -4.10 0.65
N TRP A 128 -8.51 -4.77 0.42
CA TRP A 128 -8.70 -6.17 0.76
C TRP A 128 -8.73 -6.99 -0.52
N ASN A 129 -7.80 -7.94 -0.65
CA ASN A 129 -7.63 -8.79 -1.82
C ASN A 129 -7.58 -8.04 -3.17
N ALA A 130 -7.10 -6.81 -3.13
CA ALA A 130 -6.91 -5.96 -4.30
C ALA A 130 -5.53 -5.30 -4.25
N PRO A 131 -4.86 -5.09 -5.40
CA PRO A 131 -3.50 -4.57 -5.41
C PRO A 131 -3.46 -3.07 -5.09
N SER A 132 -2.43 -2.63 -4.38
CA SER A 132 -2.17 -1.20 -4.09
C SER A 132 -2.02 -0.35 -5.34
N ARG A 133 -1.71 -0.95 -6.48
CA ARG A 133 -1.64 -0.35 -7.81
C ARG A 133 -2.98 0.28 -8.28
N LEU A 134 -4.08 -0.02 -7.60
CA LEU A 134 -5.37 0.64 -7.84
C LEU A 134 -5.44 2.04 -7.24
N LEU A 135 -4.57 2.40 -6.29
CA LEU A 135 -4.51 3.76 -5.76
C LEU A 135 -3.85 4.69 -6.79
N ASP A 136 -4.65 5.13 -7.72
CA ASP A 136 -4.30 5.94 -8.88
C ASP A 136 -5.55 6.73 -9.29
N GLY A 137 -5.40 8.01 -9.57
CA GLY A 137 -6.56 8.87 -9.83
C GLY A 137 -7.41 8.38 -10.99
N TYR A 138 -6.78 7.92 -12.06
CA TYR A 138 -7.53 7.42 -13.22
C TYR A 138 -8.19 6.06 -12.94
N LYS A 139 -7.45 5.13 -12.32
CA LYS A 139 -7.97 3.79 -12.01
C LYS A 139 -9.07 3.83 -10.96
N LEU A 140 -8.88 4.66 -9.91
CA LEU A 140 -9.81 4.72 -8.77
C LEU A 140 -10.99 5.66 -9.03
N LEU A 141 -10.74 6.83 -9.63
CA LEU A 141 -11.71 7.92 -9.73
C LEU A 141 -12.16 8.21 -11.18
N GLY A 142 -11.49 7.62 -12.18
CA GLY A 142 -11.71 7.95 -13.59
C GLY A 142 -11.25 9.36 -13.97
N LEU A 143 -10.39 9.98 -13.17
CA LEU A 143 -9.90 11.36 -13.35
C LEU A 143 -8.38 11.39 -13.39
N PRO A 144 -7.80 12.25 -14.24
CA PRO A 144 -6.37 12.52 -14.17
C PRO A 144 -6.00 13.10 -12.79
N GLU A 145 -4.95 12.56 -12.19
CA GLU A 145 -4.39 13.11 -10.97
C GLU A 145 -3.26 14.09 -11.26
N THR A 146 -3.12 15.09 -10.41
CA THR A 146 -2.00 16.05 -10.43
C THR A 146 -0.92 15.67 -9.44
N GLY A 147 -1.22 14.77 -8.53
CA GLY A 147 -0.32 14.25 -7.51
C GLY A 147 -1.04 13.31 -6.55
N ILE A 148 -0.26 12.74 -5.64
CA ILE A 148 -0.77 11.91 -4.55
C ILE A 148 -0.31 12.55 -3.24
N ASN A 149 -1.28 12.79 -2.32
CA ASN A 149 -0.99 13.34 -1.01
C ASN A 149 -1.10 12.24 0.05
N VAL A 150 0.00 12.01 0.76
CA VAL A 150 0.09 11.05 1.88
C VAL A 150 0.06 11.74 3.25
N ASP A 151 0.10 13.07 3.30
CA ASP A 151 0.07 13.82 4.54
C ASP A 151 -1.26 13.67 5.27
N HIS A 152 -1.20 13.73 6.58
CA HIS A 152 -2.37 13.58 7.43
C HIS A 152 -3.19 14.87 7.55
N THR A 153 -2.53 16.03 7.50
CA THR A 153 -3.15 17.37 7.59
C THR A 153 -2.16 18.46 7.19
N PRO A 154 -2.62 19.62 6.68
CA PRO A 154 -3.94 19.87 6.08
C PRO A 154 -3.96 19.42 4.62
N GLY A 155 -5.13 19.10 4.11
CA GLY A 155 -5.34 18.88 2.70
C GLY A 155 -6.00 17.54 2.38
N PRO A 156 -6.36 17.32 1.12
CA PRO A 156 -6.94 16.06 0.68
C PRO A 156 -5.91 14.95 0.75
N ARG A 157 -6.34 13.77 1.18
CA ARG A 157 -5.52 12.55 1.15
C ARG A 157 -5.85 11.74 -0.10
N GLY A 158 -4.83 11.04 -0.64
CA GLY A 158 -4.98 10.20 -1.82
C GLY A 158 -4.72 10.94 -3.12
N PRO A 159 -5.25 10.43 -4.25
CA PRO A 159 -5.10 11.09 -5.54
C PRO A 159 -5.68 12.50 -5.52
N VAL A 160 -4.84 13.49 -5.78
CA VAL A 160 -5.23 14.90 -5.92
C VAL A 160 -5.58 15.16 -7.38
N THR A 161 -6.81 15.54 -7.63
CA THR A 161 -7.34 15.83 -8.96
C THR A 161 -7.60 17.32 -9.14
N TYR A 162 -8.02 17.74 -10.32
CA TYR A 162 -8.42 19.14 -10.57
C TYR A 162 -9.56 19.60 -9.64
N ARG A 163 -10.36 18.67 -9.09
CA ARG A 163 -11.45 18.99 -8.16
C ARG A 163 -10.94 19.45 -6.79
N ASP A 164 -9.73 19.04 -6.44
CA ASP A 164 -9.09 19.38 -5.17
C ASP A 164 -8.34 20.71 -5.25
N LEU A 165 -8.10 21.23 -6.46
CA LEU A 165 -7.39 22.47 -6.72
C LEU A 165 -8.30 23.72 -6.73
N GLY A 166 -9.57 23.56 -6.40
CA GLY A 166 -10.53 24.64 -6.35
C GLY A 166 -10.21 25.67 -5.26
N LEU A 167 -10.20 26.94 -5.64
CA LEU A 167 -10.13 28.04 -4.69
C LEU A 167 -11.53 28.31 -4.13
N ARG A 168 -11.63 28.47 -2.82
CA ARG A 168 -12.85 28.96 -2.16
C ARG A 168 -12.71 30.44 -1.95
N GLN A 169 -13.66 31.21 -2.52
CA GLN A 169 -13.81 32.64 -2.27
C GLN A 169 -15.07 32.86 -1.41
N PHE A 170 -14.92 33.51 -0.29
CA PHE A 170 -16.02 33.95 0.52
C PHE A 170 -16.24 35.44 0.26
N VAL A 171 -17.46 35.79 -0.17
CA VAL A 171 -17.88 37.17 -0.35
C VAL A 171 -18.80 37.53 0.78
N ILE A 172 -18.39 38.51 1.57
CA ILE A 172 -19.18 39.04 2.70
C ILE A 172 -19.75 40.37 2.25
N LEU A 173 -21.05 40.44 2.22
CA LEU A 173 -21.77 41.67 1.87
C LEU A 173 -22.37 42.30 3.11
N PRO A 174 -22.53 43.64 3.15
CA PRO A 174 -23.28 44.30 4.20
C PRO A 174 -24.77 43.83 4.15
N PRO A 175 -25.48 43.83 5.27
CA PRO A 175 -26.83 43.29 5.38
C PRO A 175 -27.83 43.84 4.33
N GLU A 176 -27.64 45.08 3.90
CA GLU A 176 -28.46 45.75 2.88
C GLU A 176 -28.21 45.27 1.44
N HIS A 177 -27.21 44.39 1.25
CA HIS A 177 -26.84 43.83 -0.06
C HIS A 177 -26.85 42.29 -0.06
N ALA A 178 -27.36 41.64 1.02
CA ALA A 178 -27.40 40.19 1.15
C ALA A 178 -28.69 39.60 0.53
#